data_10bd592e320bc5daf6ca0022aae08b86
#
_entry.id   10bd592e320bc5daf6ca0022aae08b86
#
_cell.length_a   1.000
_cell.length_b   1.000
_cell.length_c   1.000
_cell.angle_alpha   90.00
_cell.angle_beta   90.00
_cell.angle_gamma   90.00
#
_symmetry.space_group_name_H-M   'P 1'
#
loop_
_entity.id
_entity.type
_entity.pdbx_description
1 polymer ?
#
loop_
_entity_poly.entity_id
_entity_poly.type
_entity_poly.pdbx_seq_one_letter_code
_entity_poly.pdbx_strand_id
1 'polypeptide(L)'
;MTAAIVCSDLTFAWPDGAPALSGVTVSFGPGRTGLIGVNGSGKSTLLRLIAGELRPGSGTVRTDGEVGYLPQAITLGTHRSVSDLLGITAARDALHAIEAGETGEEAFAAVGDDWDVEERARAWLDRLGLASLGLDDRVERLSGGETILAALAALFLRRPDILLLDEPTNNLDLDARGRLYAAVESWPG
;
A
#
# COMPACT_ATOMS: atom_id res chain seq x y z
N MET A 1 -5.26 -14.78 13.44
CA MET A 1 -4.67 -13.93 14.52
C MET A 1 -5.06 -12.51 14.25
N THR A 2 -5.43 -11.75 15.27
CA THR A 2 -5.86 -10.36 15.10
C THR A 2 -4.61 -9.49 15.08
N ALA A 3 -4.37 -8.77 14.00
CA ALA A 3 -3.20 -7.91 13.86
C ALA A 3 -3.18 -6.84 14.96
N ALA A 4 -2.02 -6.55 15.50
CA ALA A 4 -1.80 -5.51 16.48
C ALA A 4 -0.48 -4.78 16.20
N ILE A 5 -0.44 -3.51 16.55
CA ILE A 5 0.76 -2.69 16.49
C ILE A 5 1.09 -2.24 17.90
N VAL A 6 2.34 -2.42 18.34
CA VAL A 6 2.84 -1.94 19.63
C VAL A 6 4.10 -1.12 19.43
N CYS A 7 4.05 0.13 19.81
CA CYS A 7 5.17 1.05 19.85
C CYS A 7 5.55 1.32 21.31
N SER A 8 6.82 1.15 21.68
CA SER A 8 7.29 1.35 23.05
C SER A 8 8.46 2.31 23.08
N ASP A 9 8.28 3.44 23.76
CA ASP A 9 9.29 4.47 24.00
C ASP A 9 9.99 4.96 22.72
N LEU A 10 9.21 5.12 21.63
CA LEU A 10 9.72 5.49 20.32
C LEU A 10 10.25 6.93 20.31
N THR A 11 11.51 7.07 19.96
CA THR A 11 12.15 8.36 19.72
C THR A 11 12.76 8.36 18.33
N PHE A 12 12.54 9.45 17.59
CA PHE A 12 13.12 9.65 16.27
C PHE A 12 13.43 11.11 16.03
N ALA A 13 14.62 11.39 15.51
CA ALA A 13 15.02 12.70 15.00
C ALA A 13 15.50 12.57 13.56
N TRP A 14 15.27 13.60 12.78
CA TRP A 14 15.76 13.70 11.40
C TRP A 14 17.29 13.87 11.37
N PRO A 15 17.98 13.66 10.22
CA PRO A 15 19.43 13.78 10.12
C PRO A 15 19.98 15.17 10.49
N ASP A 16 19.15 16.22 10.38
CA ASP A 16 19.46 17.58 10.80
C ASP A 16 19.33 17.81 12.31
N GLY A 17 18.98 16.78 13.08
CA GLY A 17 18.79 16.82 14.52
C GLY A 17 17.39 17.28 14.96
N ALA A 18 16.49 17.63 14.05
CA ALA A 18 15.13 18.05 14.39
C ALA A 18 14.35 16.86 14.99
N PRO A 19 13.84 16.96 16.25
CA PRO A 19 13.08 15.89 16.86
C PRO A 19 11.70 15.76 16.19
N ALA A 20 11.30 14.54 15.84
CA ALA A 20 10.00 14.24 15.27
C ALA A 20 9.11 13.45 16.24
N LEU A 21 9.69 12.53 17.01
CA LEU A 21 8.99 11.76 18.06
C LEU A 21 9.89 11.68 19.30
N SER A 22 9.30 11.77 20.49
CA SER A 22 10.01 11.71 21.78
C SER A 22 9.26 10.81 22.76
N GLY A 23 9.77 9.60 23.00
CA GLY A 23 9.26 8.67 24.00
C GLY A 23 7.82 8.22 23.75
N VAL A 24 7.40 8.04 22.49
CA VAL A 24 6.02 7.69 22.15
C VAL A 24 5.75 6.22 22.47
N THR A 25 4.79 5.97 23.36
CA THR A 25 4.28 4.64 23.65
C THR A 25 2.80 4.57 23.31
N VAL A 26 2.46 3.71 22.34
CA VAL A 26 1.09 3.55 21.86
C VAL A 26 0.88 2.13 21.32
N SER A 27 -0.34 1.63 21.45
CA SER A 27 -0.75 0.37 20.82
C SER A 27 -2.03 0.55 20.04
N PHE A 28 -2.12 -0.14 18.91
CA PHE A 28 -3.31 -0.18 18.07
C PHE A 28 -3.80 -1.63 18.02
N GLY A 29 -5.04 -1.83 18.42
CA GLY A 29 -5.73 -3.12 18.35
C GLY A 29 -6.35 -3.34 16.95
N PRO A 30 -7.12 -4.44 16.81
CA PRO A 30 -7.86 -4.71 15.59
C PRO A 30 -8.93 -3.64 15.33
N GLY A 31 -9.28 -3.47 14.07
CA GLY A 31 -10.26 -2.49 13.61
C GLY A 31 -9.62 -1.20 13.09
N ARG A 32 -10.42 -0.15 12.96
CA ARG A 32 -10.00 1.11 12.33
C ARG A 32 -9.69 2.17 13.37
N THR A 33 -8.52 2.78 13.24
CA THR A 33 -8.06 3.86 14.12
C THR A 33 -7.69 5.09 13.30
N GLY A 34 -8.25 6.24 13.64
CA GLY A 34 -7.87 7.54 13.07
C GLY A 34 -6.75 8.19 13.90
N LEU A 35 -5.62 8.48 13.27
CA LEU A 35 -4.53 9.23 13.87
C LEU A 35 -4.72 10.74 13.56
N ILE A 36 -5.05 11.52 14.58
CA ILE A 36 -5.38 12.94 14.45
C ILE A 36 -4.29 13.80 15.12
N GLY A 37 -3.98 14.93 14.52
CA GLY A 37 -3.03 15.90 15.07
C GLY A 37 -2.69 17.00 14.06
N VAL A 38 -2.11 18.09 14.53
CA VAL A 38 -1.67 19.22 13.68
C VAL A 38 -0.58 18.77 12.69
N ASN A 39 -0.41 19.54 11.62
CA ASN A 39 0.67 19.28 10.67
C ASN A 39 2.03 19.42 11.39
N GLY A 40 2.96 18.50 11.08
CA GLY A 40 4.26 18.44 11.75
C GLY A 40 4.27 17.74 13.11
N SER A 41 3.14 17.20 13.61
CA SER A 41 3.10 16.48 14.89
C SER A 41 3.71 15.08 14.88
N GLY A 42 4.31 14.64 13.76
CA GLY A 42 4.98 13.35 13.66
C GLY A 42 4.10 12.19 13.19
N LYS A 43 2.85 12.42 12.74
CA LYS A 43 1.94 11.35 12.25
C LYS A 43 2.56 10.50 11.16
N SER A 44 3.01 11.12 10.07
CA SER A 44 3.66 10.42 8.94
C SER A 44 4.96 9.73 9.37
N THR A 45 5.71 10.34 10.29
CA THR A 45 6.92 9.75 10.85
C THR A 45 6.60 8.47 11.63
N LEU A 46 5.54 8.49 12.46
CA LEU A 46 5.07 7.32 13.19
C LEU A 46 4.64 6.20 12.22
N LEU A 47 3.82 6.52 11.20
CA LEU A 47 3.40 5.54 10.20
C LEU A 47 4.58 4.92 9.45
N ARG A 48 5.58 5.73 9.05
CA ARG A 48 6.80 5.25 8.37
C ARG A 48 7.69 4.39 9.28
N LEU A 49 7.74 4.66 10.58
CA LEU A 49 8.43 3.80 11.55
C LEU A 49 7.71 2.46 11.71
N ILE A 50 6.37 2.46 11.76
CA ILE A 50 5.57 1.24 11.84
C ILE A 50 5.72 0.43 10.54
N ALA A 51 5.72 1.09 9.38
CA ALA A 51 5.94 0.46 8.07
C ALA A 51 7.38 -0.06 7.86
N GLY A 52 8.32 0.26 8.76
CA GLY A 52 9.72 -0.13 8.64
C GLY A 52 10.54 0.68 7.62
N GLU A 53 9.98 1.76 7.07
CA GLU A 53 10.70 2.67 6.17
C GLU A 53 11.74 3.54 6.90
N LEU A 54 11.52 3.77 8.18
CA LEU A 54 12.44 4.47 9.07
C LEU A 54 12.84 3.56 10.22
N ARG A 55 14.05 3.77 10.74
CA ARG A 55 14.53 3.09 11.94
C ARG A 55 14.44 4.04 13.13
N PRO A 56 13.84 3.64 14.25
CA PRO A 56 13.79 4.47 15.44
C PRO A 56 15.21 4.74 15.98
N GLY A 57 15.43 5.93 16.54
CA GLY A 57 16.66 6.26 17.27
C GLY A 57 16.73 5.52 18.62
N SER A 58 15.57 5.33 19.27
CA SER A 58 15.39 4.45 20.42
C SER A 58 13.96 3.95 20.51
N GLY A 59 13.72 2.94 21.34
CA GLY A 59 12.44 2.28 21.46
C GLY A 59 12.25 1.15 20.45
N THR A 60 11.05 0.58 20.40
CA THR A 60 10.73 -0.56 19.53
C THR A 60 9.37 -0.44 18.88
N VAL A 61 9.24 -0.99 17.67
CA VAL A 61 7.98 -1.23 16.98
C VAL A 61 7.80 -2.74 16.81
N ARG A 62 6.61 -3.23 17.11
CA ARG A 62 6.20 -4.61 16.82
C ARG A 62 4.88 -4.59 16.07
N THR A 63 4.75 -5.44 15.05
CA THR A 63 3.53 -5.64 14.28
C THR A 63 3.23 -7.12 14.20
N ASP A 64 1.97 -7.49 14.39
CA ASP A 64 1.50 -8.88 14.23
C ASP A 64 0.89 -9.01 12.83
N GLY A 65 1.73 -9.32 11.84
CA GLY A 65 1.33 -9.49 10.45
C GLY A 65 2.04 -8.55 9.47
N GLU A 66 1.68 -8.71 8.20
CA GLU A 66 2.24 -7.91 7.10
C GLU A 66 1.64 -6.51 7.10
N VAL A 67 2.50 -5.50 6.96
CA VAL A 67 2.10 -4.09 6.93
C VAL A 67 2.10 -3.56 5.51
N GLY A 68 0.95 -3.12 5.03
CA GLY A 68 0.80 -2.32 3.81
C GLY A 68 0.78 -0.82 4.15
N TYR A 69 1.58 -0.03 3.47
CA TYR A 69 1.66 1.41 3.71
C TYR A 69 1.42 2.22 2.44
N LEU A 70 0.49 3.14 2.50
CA LEU A 70 0.24 4.14 1.47
C LEU A 70 0.79 5.49 1.95
N PRO A 71 1.90 5.99 1.39
CA PRO A 71 2.46 7.28 1.76
C PRO A 71 1.62 8.45 1.23
N GLN A 72 1.71 9.60 1.88
CA GLN A 72 1.05 10.84 1.47
C GLN A 72 1.45 11.28 0.05
N ALA A 73 2.71 11.09 -0.33
CA ALA A 73 3.22 11.40 -1.66
C ALA A 73 3.72 10.12 -2.33
N ILE A 74 3.09 9.74 -3.44
CA ILE A 74 3.49 8.59 -4.23
C ILE A 74 4.38 9.09 -5.38
N THR A 75 5.67 8.76 -5.33
CA THR A 75 6.59 9.02 -6.43
C THR A 75 6.65 7.79 -7.31
N LEU A 76 5.95 7.81 -8.43
CA LEU A 76 5.99 6.73 -9.42
C LEU A 76 7.16 6.97 -10.38
N GLY A 77 7.94 5.93 -10.64
CA GLY A 77 8.96 5.97 -11.71
C GLY A 77 8.28 6.15 -13.08
N THR A 78 8.81 7.07 -13.89
CA THR A 78 8.18 7.56 -15.13
C THR A 78 7.99 6.53 -16.24
N HIS A 79 8.49 5.31 -16.11
CA HIS A 79 8.42 4.29 -17.18
C HIS A 79 7.75 2.99 -16.75
N ARG A 80 7.08 2.98 -15.62
CA ARG A 80 6.38 1.80 -15.10
C ARG A 80 5.00 1.65 -15.74
N SER A 81 4.59 0.40 -15.98
CA SER A 81 3.23 0.06 -16.33
C SER A 81 2.33 0.00 -15.09
N VAL A 82 1.03 -0.09 -15.31
CA VAL A 82 0.07 -0.35 -14.22
C VAL A 82 0.33 -1.72 -13.60
N SER A 83 0.64 -2.75 -14.40
CA SER A 83 1.01 -4.07 -13.87
C SER A 83 2.26 -4.02 -12.98
N ASP A 84 3.26 -3.18 -13.32
CA ASP A 84 4.43 -2.95 -12.46
C ASP A 84 4.05 -2.27 -11.14
N LEU A 85 3.16 -1.29 -11.19
CA LEU A 85 2.65 -0.60 -10.00
C LEU A 85 1.91 -1.56 -9.08
N LEU A 86 1.08 -2.42 -9.67
CA LEU A 86 0.32 -3.45 -8.94
C LEU A 86 1.21 -4.58 -8.42
N GLY A 87 2.46 -4.69 -8.93
CA GLY A 87 3.41 -5.73 -8.54
C GLY A 87 3.08 -7.11 -9.13
N ILE A 88 2.34 -7.17 -10.24
CA ILE A 88 1.85 -8.41 -10.86
C ILE A 88 2.56 -8.78 -12.17
N THR A 89 3.47 -7.96 -12.67
CA THR A 89 4.10 -8.14 -13.99
C THR A 89 4.70 -9.54 -14.14
N ALA A 90 5.48 -10.00 -13.17
CA ALA A 90 6.16 -11.30 -13.27
C ALA A 90 5.16 -12.48 -13.35
N ALA A 91 4.13 -12.48 -12.51
CA ALA A 91 3.11 -13.53 -12.53
C ALA A 91 2.28 -13.48 -13.83
N ARG A 92 1.95 -12.28 -14.28
CA ARG A 92 1.23 -12.04 -15.54
C ARG A 92 2.01 -12.51 -16.77
N ASP A 93 3.29 -12.14 -16.86
CA ASP A 93 4.15 -12.55 -17.98
C ASP A 93 4.31 -14.08 -18.01
N ALA A 94 4.45 -14.71 -16.84
CA ALA A 94 4.52 -16.16 -16.73
C ALA A 94 3.19 -16.85 -17.13
N LEU A 95 2.03 -16.29 -16.76
CA LEU A 95 0.72 -16.79 -17.22
C LEU A 95 0.61 -16.76 -18.75
N HIS A 96 0.96 -15.61 -19.36
CA HIS A 96 0.91 -15.48 -20.81
C HIS A 96 1.91 -16.44 -21.53
N ALA A 97 3.08 -16.69 -20.94
CA ALA A 97 4.04 -17.65 -21.47
C ALA A 97 3.47 -19.09 -21.42
N ILE A 98 2.81 -19.48 -20.32
CA ILE A 98 2.15 -20.78 -20.16
C ILE A 98 1.00 -20.91 -21.17
N GLU A 99 0.17 -19.90 -21.34
CA GLU A 99 -0.91 -19.88 -22.34
C GLU A 99 -0.39 -19.99 -23.76
N ALA A 100 0.81 -19.44 -24.03
CA ALA A 100 1.51 -19.56 -25.31
C ALA A 100 2.18 -20.95 -25.53
N GLY A 101 2.10 -21.85 -24.53
CA GLY A 101 2.60 -23.23 -24.60
C GLY A 101 3.95 -23.45 -23.91
N GLU A 102 4.44 -22.52 -23.13
CA GLU A 102 5.62 -22.72 -22.28
C GLU A 102 5.28 -23.67 -21.13
N THR A 103 6.09 -24.73 -20.96
CA THR A 103 5.87 -25.77 -19.93
C THR A 103 7.03 -25.85 -18.93
N GLY A 104 7.87 -24.80 -18.89
CA GLY A 104 9.03 -24.72 -18.00
C GLY A 104 8.62 -24.59 -16.52
N GLU A 105 9.32 -25.30 -15.65
CA GLU A 105 9.09 -25.27 -14.20
C GLU A 105 9.21 -23.84 -13.60
N GLU A 106 10.05 -23.03 -14.22
CA GLU A 106 10.27 -21.61 -13.85
C GLU A 106 9.02 -20.75 -14.06
N ALA A 107 8.28 -20.97 -15.17
CA ALA A 107 7.04 -20.23 -15.44
C ALA A 107 5.97 -20.58 -14.41
N PHE A 108 5.79 -21.87 -14.10
CA PHE A 108 4.86 -22.30 -13.05
C PHE A 108 5.24 -21.79 -11.66
N ALA A 109 6.53 -21.76 -11.34
CA ALA A 109 7.02 -21.24 -10.09
C ALA A 109 6.80 -19.69 -9.98
N ALA A 110 6.92 -18.97 -11.08
CA ALA A 110 6.67 -17.52 -11.12
C ALA A 110 5.20 -17.16 -10.95
N VAL A 111 4.27 -18.00 -11.42
CA VAL A 111 2.83 -17.83 -11.16
C VAL A 111 2.50 -18.20 -9.72
N GLY A 112 3.08 -19.28 -9.18
CA GLY A 112 2.76 -19.76 -7.83
C GLY A 112 1.26 -19.97 -7.65
N ASP A 113 0.68 -19.26 -6.66
CA ASP A 113 -0.76 -19.31 -6.37
C ASP A 113 -1.56 -18.22 -7.09
N ASP A 114 -0.91 -17.36 -7.92
CA ASP A 114 -1.48 -16.16 -8.51
C ASP A 114 -2.10 -16.38 -9.92
N TRP A 115 -2.73 -17.52 -10.15
CA TRP A 115 -3.38 -17.89 -11.41
C TRP A 115 -4.50 -16.93 -11.84
N ASP A 116 -5.14 -16.26 -10.90
CA ASP A 116 -6.24 -15.31 -11.07
C ASP A 116 -5.78 -13.84 -10.88
N VAL A 117 -4.48 -13.58 -10.91
CA VAL A 117 -3.91 -12.28 -10.55
C VAL A 117 -4.43 -11.13 -11.43
N GLU A 118 -4.61 -11.36 -12.72
CA GLU A 118 -5.16 -10.34 -13.62
C GLU A 118 -6.63 -10.05 -13.31
N GLU A 119 -7.43 -11.08 -13.04
CA GLU A 119 -8.84 -10.92 -12.68
C GLU A 119 -8.99 -10.15 -11.36
N ARG A 120 -8.21 -10.49 -10.35
CA ARG A 120 -8.17 -9.77 -9.07
C ARG A 120 -7.73 -8.33 -9.24
N ALA A 121 -6.69 -8.09 -10.07
CA ALA A 121 -6.21 -6.74 -10.36
C ALA A 121 -7.30 -5.90 -11.03
N ARG A 122 -7.98 -6.45 -12.05
CA ARG A 122 -9.12 -5.80 -12.70
C ARG A 122 -10.24 -5.50 -11.74
N ALA A 123 -10.63 -6.45 -10.90
CA ALA A 123 -11.70 -6.27 -9.93
C ALA A 123 -11.39 -5.12 -8.95
N TRP A 124 -10.14 -4.96 -8.49
CA TRP A 124 -9.77 -3.84 -7.64
C TRP A 124 -9.73 -2.51 -8.38
N LEU A 125 -9.22 -2.48 -9.61
CA LEU A 125 -9.25 -1.26 -10.44
C LEU A 125 -10.69 -0.82 -10.70
N ASP A 126 -11.59 -1.74 -11.03
CA ASP A 126 -13.02 -1.46 -11.26
C ASP A 126 -13.69 -0.90 -9.99
N ARG A 127 -13.47 -1.53 -8.84
CA ARG A 127 -14.01 -1.06 -7.55
C ARG A 127 -13.56 0.36 -7.21
N LEU A 128 -12.33 0.71 -7.56
CA LEU A 128 -11.76 2.03 -7.34
C LEU A 128 -12.09 3.02 -8.46
N GLY A 129 -12.90 2.60 -9.46
CA GLY A 129 -13.34 3.44 -10.57
C GLY A 129 -12.30 3.69 -11.63
N LEU A 130 -11.33 2.78 -11.75
CA LEU A 130 -10.27 2.77 -12.75
C LEU A 130 -10.49 1.71 -13.83
N ALA A 131 -11.75 1.38 -14.14
CA ALA A 131 -12.15 0.35 -15.11
C ALA A 131 -11.55 0.56 -16.52
N SER A 132 -11.35 1.82 -16.91
CA SER A 132 -10.76 2.17 -18.22
C SER A 132 -9.24 2.02 -18.26
N LEU A 133 -8.59 1.79 -17.13
CA LEU A 133 -7.13 1.71 -17.04
C LEU A 133 -6.64 0.32 -17.48
N GLY A 134 -5.80 0.29 -18.52
CA GLY A 134 -5.13 -0.92 -18.99
C GLY A 134 -3.97 -1.34 -18.09
N LEU A 135 -3.73 -2.64 -17.91
CA LEU A 135 -2.58 -3.13 -17.15
C LEU A 135 -1.24 -2.75 -17.80
N ASP A 136 -1.23 -2.54 -19.13
CA ASP A 136 -0.08 -2.12 -19.91
C ASP A 136 0.04 -0.59 -20.03
N ASP A 137 -0.95 0.16 -19.52
CA ASP A 137 -0.90 1.62 -19.55
C ASP A 137 0.25 2.15 -18.69
N ARG A 138 0.81 3.29 -19.10
CA ARG A 138 1.90 3.95 -18.40
C ARG A 138 1.35 4.74 -17.23
N VAL A 139 1.95 4.56 -16.05
CA VAL A 139 1.54 5.27 -14.82
C VAL A 139 1.70 6.80 -14.92
N GLU A 140 2.55 7.29 -15.81
CA GLU A 140 2.72 8.72 -16.08
C GLU A 140 1.49 9.42 -16.68
N ARG A 141 0.53 8.63 -17.20
CA ARG A 141 -0.74 9.13 -17.74
C ARG A 141 -1.81 9.32 -16.66
N LEU A 142 -1.57 8.79 -15.47
CA LEU A 142 -2.50 8.87 -14.36
C LEU A 142 -2.50 10.28 -13.76
N SER A 143 -3.68 10.79 -13.45
CA SER A 143 -3.84 11.94 -12.57
C SER A 143 -3.34 11.60 -11.16
N GLY A 144 -3.09 12.61 -10.33
CA GLY A 144 -2.68 12.39 -8.94
C GLY A 144 -3.68 11.54 -8.15
N GLY A 145 -4.98 11.73 -8.38
CA GLY A 145 -6.03 10.94 -7.75
C GLY A 145 -6.03 9.49 -8.22
N GLU A 146 -5.94 9.24 -9.53
CA GLU A 146 -5.84 7.89 -10.10
C GLU A 146 -4.60 7.16 -9.61
N THR A 147 -3.48 7.87 -9.45
CA THR A 147 -2.24 7.32 -8.90
C THR A 147 -2.45 6.80 -7.48
N ILE A 148 -3.12 7.56 -6.61
CA ILE A 148 -3.43 7.15 -5.24
C ILE A 148 -4.33 5.92 -5.23
N LEU A 149 -5.39 5.90 -6.06
CA LEU A 149 -6.32 4.78 -6.15
C LEU A 149 -5.66 3.53 -6.74
N ALA A 150 -4.80 3.65 -7.74
CA ALA A 150 -4.04 2.54 -8.30
C ALA A 150 -3.02 1.97 -7.29
N ALA A 151 -2.33 2.82 -6.52
CA ALA A 151 -1.46 2.37 -5.43
C ALA A 151 -2.24 1.68 -4.30
N LEU A 152 -3.45 2.13 -4.02
CA LEU A 152 -4.35 1.46 -3.07
C LEU A 152 -4.78 0.08 -3.59
N ALA A 153 -5.09 -0.06 -4.91
CA ALA A 153 -5.34 -1.35 -5.55
C ALA A 153 -4.15 -2.31 -5.35
N ALA A 154 -2.92 -1.81 -5.55
CA ALA A 154 -1.71 -2.60 -5.33
C ALA A 154 -1.58 -3.10 -3.88
N LEU A 155 -1.94 -2.28 -2.90
CA LEU A 155 -1.94 -2.69 -1.50
C LEU A 155 -3.00 -3.77 -1.22
N PHE A 156 -4.21 -3.60 -1.72
CA PHE A 156 -5.28 -4.58 -1.51
C PHE A 156 -5.00 -5.92 -2.19
N LEU A 157 -4.29 -5.93 -3.33
CA LEU A 157 -3.85 -7.16 -3.99
C LEU A 157 -2.90 -7.99 -3.13
N ARG A 158 -2.04 -7.34 -2.35
CA ARG A 158 -1.10 -7.99 -1.43
C ARG A 158 -1.78 -8.56 -0.19
N ARG A 159 -3.02 -8.14 0.12
CA ARG A 159 -3.80 -8.57 1.29
C ARG A 159 -3.02 -8.42 2.62
N PRO A 160 -2.46 -7.24 2.93
CA PRO A 160 -1.75 -7.06 4.19
C PRO A 160 -2.68 -7.25 5.37
N ASP A 161 -2.13 -7.69 6.52
CA ASP A 161 -2.89 -7.80 7.77
C ASP A 161 -3.15 -6.43 8.40
N ILE A 162 -2.25 -5.49 8.16
CA ILE A 162 -2.32 -4.11 8.67
C ILE A 162 -2.22 -3.13 7.52
N LEU A 163 -3.15 -2.18 7.43
CA LEU A 163 -3.17 -1.14 6.41
C LEU A 163 -2.93 0.23 7.03
N LEU A 164 -1.84 0.87 6.64
CA LEU A 164 -1.49 2.23 7.05
C LEU A 164 -1.71 3.20 5.89
N LEU A 165 -2.56 4.20 6.09
CA LEU A 165 -2.88 5.21 5.08
C LEU A 165 -2.51 6.60 5.60
N ASP A 166 -1.57 7.28 4.93
CA ASP A 166 -1.10 8.61 5.31
C ASP A 166 -1.77 9.67 4.44
N GLU A 167 -2.77 10.34 4.99
CA GLU A 167 -3.59 11.37 4.32
C GLU A 167 -4.11 10.94 2.93
N PRO A 168 -4.73 9.75 2.79
CA PRO A 168 -5.07 9.15 1.50
C PRO A 168 -6.13 9.92 0.70
N THR A 169 -6.81 10.87 1.34
CA THR A 169 -7.85 11.70 0.70
C THR A 169 -7.31 12.96 0.04
N ASN A 170 -6.03 13.27 0.21
CA ASN A 170 -5.42 14.42 -0.45
C ASN A 170 -5.43 14.21 -1.97
N ASN A 171 -5.78 15.26 -2.69
CA ASN A 171 -5.90 15.28 -4.15
C ASN A 171 -7.00 14.35 -4.75
N LEU A 172 -7.91 13.83 -3.93
CA LEU A 172 -9.09 13.09 -4.39
C LEU A 172 -10.31 14.01 -4.42
N ASP A 173 -11.10 13.90 -5.50
CA ASP A 173 -12.44 14.48 -5.56
C ASP A 173 -13.42 13.71 -4.66
N LEU A 174 -14.67 14.17 -4.58
CA LEU A 174 -15.68 13.58 -3.70
C LEU A 174 -16.00 12.12 -4.08
N ASP A 175 -16.06 11.82 -5.38
CA ASP A 175 -16.39 10.49 -5.88
C ASP A 175 -15.25 9.51 -5.59
N ALA A 176 -13.99 9.91 -5.84
CA ALA A 176 -12.81 9.13 -5.53
C ALA A 176 -12.66 8.87 -4.01
N ARG A 177 -12.98 9.85 -3.16
CA ARG A 177 -13.04 9.66 -1.69
C ARG A 177 -14.09 8.63 -1.29
N GLY A 178 -15.29 8.69 -1.91
CA GLY A 178 -16.33 7.70 -1.67
C GLY A 178 -15.88 6.27 -1.98
N ARG A 179 -15.19 6.09 -3.13
CA ARG A 179 -14.62 4.78 -3.54
C ARG A 179 -13.53 4.31 -2.59
N LEU A 180 -12.62 5.20 -2.17
CA LEU A 180 -11.59 4.89 -1.18
C LEU A 180 -12.23 4.40 0.12
N TYR A 181 -13.22 5.12 0.65
CA TYR A 181 -13.88 4.73 1.89
C TYR A 181 -14.57 3.38 1.76
N ALA A 182 -15.32 3.15 0.67
CA ALA A 182 -15.97 1.86 0.41
C ALA A 182 -14.95 0.71 0.30
N ALA A 183 -13.80 0.95 -0.35
CA ALA A 183 -12.74 -0.04 -0.45
C ALA A 183 -12.13 -0.37 0.92
N VAL A 184 -11.81 0.65 1.73
CA VAL A 184 -11.30 0.45 3.10
C VAL A 184 -12.35 -0.22 3.99
N GLU A 185 -13.64 0.10 3.83
CA GLU A 185 -14.73 -0.55 4.58
C GLU A 185 -14.88 -2.03 4.24
N SER A 186 -14.61 -2.42 3.00
CA SER A 186 -14.69 -3.81 2.55
C SER A 186 -13.42 -4.63 2.86
N TRP A 187 -12.35 -3.99 3.33
CA TRP A 187 -11.10 -4.67 3.66
C TRP A 187 -11.24 -5.45 4.97
N PRO A 188 -10.87 -6.76 4.99
CA PRO A 188 -11.16 -7.66 6.11
C PRO A 188 -10.14 -7.61 7.26
N GLY A 189 -9.06 -6.82 7.13
CA GLY A 189 -7.97 -6.72 8.13
C GLY A 189 -8.31 -5.93 9.38
#